data_f01765012548d1ac3a0481c37035baf2
#
_entry.id   f01765012548d1ac3a0481c37035baf2
#
_cell.length_a   1.000
_cell.length_b   1.000
_cell.length_c   1.000
_cell.angle_alpha   90.00
_cell.angle_beta   90.00
_cell.angle_gamma   90.00
#
_symmetry.space_group_name_H-M   'P 1'
#
loop_
_entity.id
_entity.type
_entity.pdbx_description
1 polymer ?
#
loop_
_entity_poly.entity_id
_entity_poly.type
_entity_poly.pdbx_seq_one_letter_code
_entity_poly.pdbx_strand_id
1 'polypeptide(L)'
;MAVPTALTVQSTKGIRRVLPAFPTTVGEQLETLLGDIRPDAVKLGMLATDDVLLRIAHLLEGYDGPLVIDPVLRASDGSFLLERRAWPNLSERIIAGATLVTPNLAEAEALTGTRDPEEAARCMRDFGAKAVLITGGHASGDPDDFLLSDAGGQWLRGTRQATGPVHGTGCALSSAIAARLARGEDLLAAVERAKRFVERAIARAYAAGSGARLLRLEPVSD
;
A
#
# COMPACT_ATOMS: atom_id res chain seq x y z
N MET A 1 1.52 -13.13 -9.20
CA MET A 1 0.91 -12.58 -10.43
C MET A 1 0.80 -11.07 -10.28
N ALA A 2 0.80 -10.31 -11.39
CA ALA A 2 0.65 -8.86 -11.34
C ALA A 2 -0.11 -8.36 -12.58
N VAL A 3 -0.97 -7.35 -12.39
CA VAL A 3 -1.63 -6.60 -13.45
C VAL A 3 -1.12 -5.15 -13.36
N PRO A 4 -0.32 -4.67 -14.33
CA PRO A 4 0.19 -3.31 -14.31
C PRO A 4 -0.92 -2.31 -14.61
N THR A 5 -1.10 -1.32 -13.73
CA THR A 5 -2.08 -0.24 -13.85
C THR A 5 -1.50 1.03 -14.46
N ALA A 6 -0.19 1.18 -14.40
CA ALA A 6 0.57 2.25 -15.03
C ALA A 6 2.04 1.88 -15.20
N LEU A 7 2.70 2.56 -16.13
CA LEU A 7 4.15 2.57 -16.26
C LEU A 7 4.71 3.91 -15.79
N THR A 8 5.88 3.91 -15.19
CA THR A 8 6.58 5.13 -14.78
C THR A 8 7.89 5.30 -15.52
N VAL A 9 8.15 6.51 -16.01
CA VAL A 9 9.50 6.93 -16.42
C VAL A 9 10.17 7.47 -15.17
N GLN A 10 10.97 6.63 -14.51
CA GLN A 10 11.47 6.87 -13.16
C GLN A 10 12.97 6.59 -13.05
N SER A 11 13.62 7.32 -12.15
CA SER A 11 14.99 7.05 -11.70
C SER A 11 15.06 7.12 -10.18
N THR A 12 16.26 6.93 -9.61
CA THR A 12 16.46 7.11 -8.16
C THR A 12 16.21 8.55 -7.68
N LYS A 13 16.12 9.53 -8.58
CA LYS A 13 15.87 10.94 -8.27
C LYS A 13 14.38 11.31 -8.21
N GLY A 14 13.49 10.44 -8.70
CA GLY A 14 12.04 10.68 -8.72
C GLY A 14 11.39 10.23 -10.02
N ILE A 15 10.10 10.54 -10.15
CA ILE A 15 9.25 10.19 -11.28
C ILE A 15 9.21 11.35 -12.26
N ARG A 16 9.62 11.09 -13.51
CA ARG A 16 9.54 12.06 -14.59
C ARG A 16 8.17 12.07 -15.28
N ARG A 17 7.52 10.91 -15.39
CA ARG A 17 6.22 10.75 -16.05
C ARG A 17 5.52 9.49 -15.58
N VAL A 18 4.22 9.57 -15.45
CA VAL A 18 3.31 8.44 -15.24
C VAL A 18 2.55 8.22 -16.55
N LEU A 19 2.46 6.98 -16.98
CA LEU A 19 1.73 6.51 -18.16
C LEU A 19 0.67 5.51 -17.69
N PRO A 20 -0.57 5.94 -17.43
CA PRO A 20 -1.66 5.03 -17.07
C PRO A 20 -1.87 3.98 -18.15
N ALA A 21 -2.15 2.75 -17.76
CA ALA A 21 -2.63 1.72 -18.66
C ALA A 21 -4.09 2.01 -19.06
N PHE A 22 -4.51 1.52 -20.23
CA PHE A 22 -5.91 1.63 -20.63
C PHE A 22 -6.79 0.81 -19.68
N PRO A 23 -7.90 1.39 -19.16
CA PRO A 23 -8.82 0.69 -18.24
C PRO A 23 -9.35 -0.63 -18.79
N THR A 24 -9.60 -0.69 -20.11
CA THR A 24 -10.01 -1.92 -20.81
C THR A 24 -8.94 -3.00 -20.72
N THR A 25 -7.67 -2.64 -20.99
CA THR A 25 -6.56 -3.60 -20.94
C THR A 25 -6.32 -4.11 -19.52
N VAL A 26 -6.40 -3.23 -18.50
CA VAL A 26 -6.31 -3.63 -17.09
C VAL A 26 -7.46 -4.58 -16.75
N GLY A 27 -8.68 -4.26 -17.20
CA GLY A 27 -9.85 -5.09 -16.98
C GLY A 27 -9.71 -6.48 -17.60
N GLU A 28 -9.35 -6.57 -18.88
CA GLU A 28 -9.17 -7.84 -19.61
C GLU A 28 -8.10 -8.73 -18.97
N GLN A 29 -6.97 -8.13 -18.54
CA GLN A 29 -5.92 -8.86 -17.82
C GLN A 29 -6.42 -9.41 -16.48
N LEU A 30 -7.13 -8.60 -15.71
CA LEU A 30 -7.66 -9.00 -14.42
C LEU A 30 -8.76 -10.06 -14.56
N GLU A 31 -9.69 -9.90 -15.49
CA GLU A 31 -10.73 -10.89 -15.81
C GLU A 31 -10.13 -12.24 -16.22
N THR A 32 -9.16 -12.21 -17.13
CA THR A 32 -8.47 -13.41 -17.59
C THR A 32 -7.77 -14.12 -16.43
N LEU A 33 -7.11 -13.36 -15.57
CA LEU A 33 -6.42 -13.91 -14.41
C LEU A 33 -7.39 -14.50 -13.40
N LEU A 34 -8.43 -13.77 -13.02
CA LEU A 34 -9.42 -14.22 -12.03
C LEU A 34 -10.30 -15.37 -12.55
N GLY A 35 -10.48 -15.46 -13.87
CA GLY A 35 -11.19 -16.58 -14.52
C GLY A 35 -10.43 -17.90 -14.50
N ASP A 36 -9.09 -17.86 -14.37
CA ASP A 36 -8.22 -19.04 -14.33
C ASP A 36 -7.76 -19.37 -12.92
N ILE A 37 -7.39 -18.34 -12.15
CA ILE A 37 -6.76 -18.51 -10.82
C ILE A 37 -7.49 -17.63 -9.81
N ARG A 38 -7.93 -18.23 -8.72
CA ARG A 38 -8.41 -17.50 -7.55
C ARG A 38 -7.19 -17.16 -6.66
N PRO A 39 -6.80 -15.87 -6.52
CA PRO A 39 -5.69 -15.51 -5.65
C PRO A 39 -6.07 -15.68 -4.18
N ASP A 40 -5.10 -16.14 -3.35
CA ASP A 40 -5.28 -16.27 -1.90
C ASP A 40 -5.25 -14.92 -1.17
N ALA A 41 -4.72 -13.88 -1.79
CA ALA A 41 -4.80 -12.47 -1.37
C ALA A 41 -4.60 -11.55 -2.57
N VAL A 42 -5.18 -10.35 -2.50
CA VAL A 42 -5.00 -9.28 -3.48
C VAL A 42 -4.37 -8.07 -2.80
N LYS A 43 -3.36 -7.47 -3.44
CA LYS A 43 -2.82 -6.16 -3.03
C LYS A 43 -3.06 -5.16 -4.13
N LEU A 44 -3.68 -4.02 -3.79
CA LEU A 44 -3.78 -2.86 -4.67
C LEU A 44 -2.78 -1.79 -4.19
N GLY A 45 -2.11 -1.17 -5.15
CA GLY A 45 -1.21 -0.05 -4.91
C GLY A 45 -1.57 1.13 -5.80
N MET A 46 -0.62 1.62 -6.61
CA MET A 46 -0.85 2.71 -7.54
C MET A 46 -1.94 2.34 -8.56
N LEU A 47 -3.02 3.13 -8.65
CA LEU A 47 -4.14 2.92 -9.58
C LEU A 47 -4.19 3.95 -10.71
N ALA A 48 -3.45 5.01 -10.58
CA ALA A 48 -3.24 6.11 -11.52
C ALA A 48 -4.49 6.94 -11.86
N THR A 49 -5.56 6.34 -12.36
CA THR A 49 -6.77 7.05 -12.82
C THR A 49 -8.04 6.51 -12.18
N ASP A 50 -9.09 7.33 -12.19
CA ASP A 50 -10.41 6.95 -11.70
C ASP A 50 -11.02 5.80 -12.51
N ASP A 51 -10.87 5.82 -13.82
CA ASP A 51 -11.41 4.78 -14.70
C ASP A 51 -10.77 3.41 -14.44
N VAL A 52 -9.45 3.35 -14.18
CA VAL A 52 -8.74 2.13 -13.79
C VAL A 52 -9.23 1.66 -12.43
N LEU A 53 -9.37 2.58 -11.46
CA LEU A 53 -9.85 2.28 -10.12
C LEU A 53 -11.26 1.65 -10.18
N LEU A 54 -12.21 2.29 -10.87
CA LEU A 54 -13.59 1.82 -10.98
C LEU A 54 -13.67 0.47 -11.68
N ARG A 55 -12.84 0.25 -12.71
CA ARG A 55 -12.79 -1.05 -13.39
C ARG A 55 -12.30 -2.16 -12.47
N ILE A 56 -11.25 -1.92 -11.68
CA ILE A 56 -10.73 -2.88 -10.70
C ILE A 56 -11.75 -3.12 -9.58
N ALA A 57 -12.36 -2.06 -9.04
CA ALA A 57 -13.38 -2.19 -8.01
C ALA A 57 -14.52 -3.10 -8.45
N HIS A 58 -15.05 -2.88 -9.67
CA HIS A 58 -16.10 -3.72 -10.23
C HIS A 58 -15.69 -5.19 -10.37
N LEU A 59 -14.47 -5.47 -10.82
CA LEU A 59 -14.00 -6.85 -11.03
C LEU A 59 -13.67 -7.58 -9.73
N LEU A 60 -13.43 -6.84 -8.64
CA LEU A 60 -13.21 -7.41 -7.32
C LEU A 60 -14.51 -7.49 -6.49
N GLU A 61 -15.66 -7.08 -7.05
CA GLU A 61 -16.95 -7.29 -6.39
C GLU A 61 -17.16 -8.79 -6.15
N GLY A 62 -17.42 -9.16 -4.87
CA GLY A 62 -17.56 -10.56 -4.47
C GLY A 62 -16.26 -11.32 -4.23
N TYR A 63 -15.08 -10.68 -4.37
CA TYR A 63 -13.85 -11.28 -3.88
C TYR A 63 -13.84 -11.33 -2.35
N ASP A 64 -13.74 -12.53 -1.79
CA ASP A 64 -13.87 -12.82 -0.36
C ASP A 64 -12.52 -13.08 0.35
N GLY A 65 -11.42 -13.09 -0.39
CA GLY A 65 -10.06 -13.21 0.16
C GLY A 65 -9.53 -11.91 0.78
N PRO A 66 -8.38 -11.98 1.44
CA PRO A 66 -7.71 -10.79 1.99
C PRO A 66 -7.40 -9.75 0.90
N LEU A 67 -7.88 -8.51 1.10
CA LEU A 67 -7.65 -7.37 0.23
C LEU A 67 -6.83 -6.32 0.99
N VAL A 68 -5.58 -6.11 0.59
CA VAL A 68 -4.65 -5.12 1.18
C VAL A 68 -4.54 -3.92 0.24
N ILE A 69 -4.84 -2.74 0.76
CA ILE A 69 -4.83 -1.49 0.00
C ILE A 69 -3.71 -0.58 0.49
N ASP A 70 -2.78 -0.28 -0.39
CA ASP A 70 -1.78 0.77 -0.22
C ASP A 70 -2.27 1.99 -1.03
N PRO A 71 -2.86 3.02 -0.38
CA PRO A 71 -3.54 4.10 -1.09
C PRO A 71 -2.53 5.11 -1.62
N VAL A 72 -1.76 4.70 -2.62
CA VAL A 72 -0.67 5.46 -3.21
C VAL A 72 -1.22 6.68 -3.93
N LEU A 73 -1.36 7.81 -3.22
CA LEU A 73 -1.88 9.06 -3.77
C LEU A 73 -0.80 9.90 -4.43
N ARG A 74 0.42 9.91 -3.84
CA ARG A 74 1.55 10.71 -4.30
C ARG A 74 2.87 9.95 -4.17
N ALA A 75 3.79 10.29 -5.06
CA ALA A 75 5.20 9.90 -4.92
C ALA A 75 5.92 10.76 -3.86
N SER A 76 7.09 10.32 -3.43
CA SER A 76 7.91 11.06 -2.47
C SER A 76 8.36 12.46 -2.96
N ASP A 77 8.35 12.70 -4.28
CA ASP A 77 8.63 14.00 -4.89
C ASP A 77 7.37 14.90 -5.00
N GLY A 78 6.21 14.45 -4.49
CA GLY A 78 4.93 15.15 -4.52
C GLY A 78 4.08 14.94 -5.77
N SER A 79 4.60 14.25 -6.79
CA SER A 79 3.84 13.94 -8.02
C SER A 79 2.61 13.11 -7.71
N PHE A 80 1.46 13.44 -8.30
CA PHE A 80 0.25 12.64 -8.16
C PHE A 80 0.41 11.28 -8.85
N LEU A 81 0.11 10.22 -8.11
CA LEU A 81 0.08 8.84 -8.56
C LEU A 81 -1.35 8.29 -8.68
N LEU A 82 -2.31 9.02 -8.12
CA LEU A 82 -3.74 8.82 -8.34
C LEU A 82 -4.38 10.20 -8.58
N GLU A 83 -5.21 10.30 -9.60
CA GLU A 83 -6.00 11.51 -9.89
C GLU A 83 -6.82 11.93 -8.67
N ARG A 84 -6.81 13.23 -8.33
CA ARG A 84 -7.57 13.72 -7.17
C ARG A 84 -9.07 13.44 -7.25
N ARG A 85 -9.64 13.44 -8.45
CA ARG A 85 -11.06 13.12 -8.67
C ARG A 85 -11.42 11.67 -8.30
N ALA A 86 -10.42 10.77 -8.25
CA ALA A 86 -10.59 9.37 -7.88
C ALA A 86 -10.62 9.12 -6.36
N TRP A 87 -10.24 10.10 -5.52
CA TRP A 87 -10.12 9.89 -4.08
C TRP A 87 -11.44 9.53 -3.39
N PRO A 88 -12.60 10.14 -3.74
CA PRO A 88 -13.89 9.69 -3.22
C PRO A 88 -14.18 8.23 -3.59
N ASN A 89 -13.97 7.86 -4.87
CA ASN A 89 -14.17 6.49 -5.33
C ASN A 89 -13.19 5.51 -4.66
N LEU A 90 -11.94 5.93 -4.36
CA LEU A 90 -11.02 5.11 -3.59
C LEU A 90 -11.60 4.75 -2.21
N SER A 91 -12.16 5.73 -1.51
CA SER A 91 -12.78 5.52 -0.19
C SER A 91 -14.02 4.64 -0.29
N GLU A 92 -14.94 4.98 -1.19
CA GLU A 92 -16.27 4.36 -1.28
C GLU A 92 -16.27 2.97 -1.93
N ARG A 93 -15.35 2.72 -2.89
CA ARG A 93 -15.39 1.51 -3.73
C ARG A 93 -14.27 0.52 -3.43
N ILE A 94 -13.16 0.99 -2.89
CA ILE A 94 -11.97 0.16 -2.65
C ILE A 94 -11.71 -0.02 -1.16
N ILE A 95 -11.63 1.10 -0.40
CA ILE A 95 -11.35 1.04 1.03
C ILE A 95 -12.50 0.36 1.79
N ALA A 96 -13.74 0.60 1.40
CA ALA A 96 -14.94 0.01 2.01
C ALA A 96 -14.95 -1.53 2.07
N GLY A 97 -14.21 -2.21 1.18
CA GLY A 97 -14.10 -3.67 1.19
C GLY A 97 -12.76 -4.21 1.70
N ALA A 98 -11.83 -3.33 2.10
CA ALA A 98 -10.46 -3.71 2.42
C ALA A 98 -10.36 -4.53 3.71
N THR A 99 -9.57 -5.61 3.68
CA THR A 99 -9.12 -6.31 4.88
C THR A 99 -8.15 -5.44 5.67
N LEU A 100 -7.26 -4.73 4.97
CA LEU A 100 -6.30 -3.80 5.55
C LEU A 100 -6.01 -2.64 4.59
N VAL A 101 -5.99 -1.42 5.12
CA VAL A 101 -5.49 -0.23 4.42
C VAL A 101 -4.20 0.23 5.08
N THR A 102 -3.17 0.60 4.30
CA THR A 102 -1.83 0.92 4.81
C THR A 102 -1.35 2.32 4.42
N PRO A 103 -2.09 3.40 4.71
CA PRO A 103 -1.70 4.75 4.35
C PRO A 103 -0.52 5.22 5.20
N ASN A 104 0.32 6.08 4.61
CA ASN A 104 1.19 6.92 5.41
C ASN A 104 0.42 8.13 5.96
N LEU A 105 1.04 8.89 6.90
CA LEU A 105 0.39 10.05 7.55
C LEU A 105 -0.13 11.10 6.56
N ALA A 106 0.59 11.34 5.45
CA ALA A 106 0.16 12.33 4.46
C ALA A 106 -1.02 11.83 3.62
N GLU A 107 -1.07 10.55 3.31
CA GLU A 107 -2.20 9.91 2.64
C GLU A 107 -3.42 9.83 3.57
N ALA A 108 -3.19 9.50 4.84
CA ALA A 108 -4.22 9.49 5.86
C ALA A 108 -4.87 10.89 6.00
N GLU A 109 -4.06 11.95 6.15
CA GLU A 109 -4.52 13.34 6.17
C GLU A 109 -5.30 13.71 4.91
N ALA A 110 -4.80 13.33 3.75
CA ALA A 110 -5.43 13.66 2.47
C ALA A 110 -6.82 13.01 2.30
N LEU A 111 -7.05 11.82 2.86
CA LEU A 111 -8.30 11.08 2.77
C LEU A 111 -9.28 11.40 3.91
N THR A 112 -8.78 11.75 5.10
CA THR A 112 -9.61 11.93 6.31
C THR A 112 -9.69 13.35 6.82
N GLY A 113 -8.75 14.21 6.40
CA GLY A 113 -8.65 15.60 6.88
C GLY A 113 -7.93 15.76 8.24
N THR A 114 -7.48 14.68 8.87
CA THR A 114 -6.78 14.71 10.16
C THR A 114 -5.37 14.14 10.08
N ARG A 115 -4.45 14.69 10.89
CA ARG A 115 -3.08 14.19 11.06
C ARG A 115 -2.91 13.28 12.27
N ASP A 116 -3.93 13.19 13.11
CA ASP A 116 -3.90 12.26 14.23
C ASP A 116 -4.04 10.81 13.72
N PRO A 117 -3.06 9.93 13.97
CA PRO A 117 -3.09 8.58 13.41
C PRO A 117 -4.28 7.76 13.90
N GLU A 118 -4.68 7.94 15.16
CA GLU A 118 -5.78 7.19 15.75
C GLU A 118 -7.13 7.65 15.19
N GLU A 119 -7.30 8.96 15.05
CA GLU A 119 -8.50 9.55 14.45
C GLU A 119 -8.59 9.18 12.97
N ALA A 120 -7.51 9.29 12.20
CA ALA A 120 -7.47 8.90 10.80
C ALA A 120 -7.81 7.41 10.61
N ALA A 121 -7.30 6.55 11.47
CA ALA A 121 -7.61 5.13 11.43
C ALA A 121 -9.11 4.87 11.71
N ARG A 122 -9.72 5.58 12.67
CA ARG A 122 -11.17 5.49 12.93
C ARG A 122 -11.98 5.94 11.73
N CYS A 123 -11.65 7.10 11.13
CA CYS A 123 -12.33 7.57 9.92
C CYS A 123 -12.27 6.55 8.78
N MET A 124 -11.12 5.90 8.56
CA MET A 124 -11.01 4.87 7.51
C MET A 124 -11.77 3.58 7.85
N ARG A 125 -11.91 3.26 9.13
CA ARG A 125 -12.82 2.19 9.57
C ARG A 125 -14.27 2.55 9.28
N ASP A 126 -14.66 3.83 9.46
CA ASP A 126 -16.00 4.32 9.14
C ASP A 126 -16.26 4.31 7.61
N PHE A 127 -15.21 4.40 6.78
CA PHE A 127 -15.34 4.15 5.33
C PHE A 127 -15.59 2.66 5.00
N GLY A 128 -15.43 1.75 5.96
CA GLY A 128 -15.71 0.32 5.82
C GLY A 128 -14.48 -0.59 5.77
N ALA A 129 -13.26 -0.07 5.97
CA ALA A 129 -12.07 -0.91 6.11
C ALA A 129 -12.16 -1.82 7.34
N LYS A 130 -11.78 -3.10 7.25
CA LYS A 130 -11.76 -4.03 8.39
C LYS A 130 -10.60 -3.77 9.34
N ALA A 131 -9.50 -3.23 8.85
CA ALA A 131 -8.36 -2.77 9.64
C ALA A 131 -7.60 -1.65 8.92
N VAL A 132 -6.86 -0.85 9.69
CA VAL A 132 -6.06 0.26 9.17
C VAL A 132 -4.70 0.25 9.85
N LEU A 133 -3.62 0.33 9.07
CA LEU A 133 -2.25 0.50 9.53
C LEU A 133 -1.72 1.87 9.07
N ILE A 134 -1.75 2.86 9.94
CA ILE A 134 -1.14 4.15 9.64
C ILE A 134 0.38 4.02 9.79
N THR A 135 1.14 4.24 8.70
CA THR A 135 2.58 4.05 8.72
C THR A 135 3.32 5.34 9.07
N GLY A 136 4.21 5.26 10.10
CA GLY A 136 4.96 6.39 10.65
C GLY A 136 6.32 6.67 9.98
N GLY A 137 6.68 5.97 8.93
CA GLY A 137 8.00 6.07 8.29
C GLY A 137 8.41 7.48 7.85
N HIS A 138 7.46 8.38 7.60
CA HIS A 138 7.68 9.77 7.21
C HIS A 138 7.55 10.78 8.38
N ALA A 139 7.25 10.32 9.60
CA ALA A 139 7.18 11.18 10.78
C ALA A 139 8.57 11.64 11.24
N SER A 140 8.63 12.74 12.01
CA SER A 140 9.82 13.14 12.75
C SER A 140 9.96 12.24 13.98
N GLY A 141 11.01 11.45 14.09
CA GLY A 141 11.24 10.50 15.18
C GLY A 141 11.30 9.07 14.70
N ASP A 142 11.00 8.11 15.57
CA ASP A 142 10.96 6.70 15.21
C ASP A 142 9.75 6.39 14.32
N PRO A 143 9.89 5.44 13.38
CA PRO A 143 8.85 5.07 12.44
C PRO A 143 7.82 4.13 13.08
N ASP A 144 7.15 4.62 14.14
CA ASP A 144 6.10 3.88 14.81
C ASP A 144 4.84 3.85 13.92
N ASP A 145 4.23 2.69 13.77
CA ASP A 145 3.00 2.51 13.03
C ASP A 145 1.84 2.28 13.99
N PHE A 146 0.65 2.76 13.64
CA PHE A 146 -0.56 2.54 14.42
C PHE A 146 -1.50 1.57 13.69
N LEU A 147 -1.76 0.41 14.27
CA LEU A 147 -2.72 -0.58 13.77
C LEU A 147 -4.04 -0.47 14.55
N LEU A 148 -5.13 -0.24 13.83
CA LEU A 148 -6.50 -0.34 14.34
C LEU A 148 -7.22 -1.51 13.67
N SER A 149 -7.76 -2.43 14.49
CA SER A 149 -8.53 -3.60 14.05
C SER A 149 -9.68 -3.87 15.03
N ASP A 150 -10.41 -4.96 14.83
CA ASP A 150 -11.45 -5.40 15.79
C ASP A 150 -10.87 -5.76 17.18
N ALA A 151 -9.58 -6.09 17.26
CA ALA A 151 -8.87 -6.30 18.53
C ALA A 151 -8.52 -5.00 19.27
N GLY A 152 -8.82 -3.84 18.69
CA GLY A 152 -8.49 -2.53 19.22
C GLY A 152 -7.31 -1.87 18.51
N GLY A 153 -6.89 -0.72 19.03
CA GLY A 153 -5.76 0.04 18.53
C GLY A 153 -4.45 -0.31 19.24
N GLN A 154 -3.37 -0.47 18.48
CA GLN A 154 -2.05 -0.67 19.07
C GLN A 154 -0.93 0.00 18.27
N TRP A 155 0.09 0.49 18.98
CA TRP A 155 1.30 1.05 18.40
C TRP A 155 2.36 -0.04 18.21
N LEU A 156 2.84 -0.13 16.97
CA LEU A 156 3.94 -1.02 16.59
C LEU A 156 5.23 -0.20 16.49
N ARG A 157 6.09 -0.38 17.46
CA ARG A 157 7.35 0.37 17.53
C ARG A 157 8.26 0.03 16.34
N GLY A 158 8.97 1.04 15.85
CA GLY A 158 9.98 0.92 14.81
C GLY A 158 11.29 1.60 15.23
N THR A 159 12.36 1.28 14.54
CA THR A 159 13.66 1.94 14.75
C THR A 159 14.11 2.60 13.45
N ARG A 160 14.36 3.91 13.49
CA ARG A 160 14.81 4.65 12.32
C ARG A 160 16.23 4.25 11.95
N GLN A 161 16.38 3.79 10.71
CA GLN A 161 17.68 3.45 10.14
C GLN A 161 18.37 4.70 9.57
N ALA A 162 19.67 4.86 9.84
CA ALA A 162 20.47 5.98 9.35
C ALA A 162 20.90 5.80 7.86
N THR A 163 19.98 5.34 7.01
CA THR A 163 20.29 5.03 5.61
C THR A 163 19.96 6.14 4.61
N GLY A 164 19.35 7.24 5.08
CA GLY A 164 18.75 8.24 4.19
C GLY A 164 17.46 7.74 3.49
N PRO A 165 16.96 8.48 2.49
CA PRO A 165 15.73 8.09 1.79
C PRO A 165 15.86 6.75 1.07
N VAL A 166 14.88 5.87 1.26
CA VAL A 166 14.81 4.55 0.60
C VAL A 166 13.48 4.45 -0.15
N HIS A 167 13.55 4.09 -1.43
CA HIS A 167 12.37 3.97 -2.30
C HIS A 167 11.68 2.62 -2.14
N GLY A 168 10.34 2.62 -2.16
CA GLY A 168 9.51 1.41 -2.25
C GLY A 168 9.17 0.74 -0.91
N THR A 169 9.46 1.37 0.23
CA THR A 169 9.24 0.81 1.57
C THR A 169 7.76 0.51 1.85
N GLY A 170 6.83 1.42 1.52
CA GLY A 170 5.38 1.21 1.70
C GLY A 170 4.87 0.06 0.83
N CYS A 171 5.22 0.06 -0.47
CA CYS A 171 4.84 -1.03 -1.37
C CYS A 171 5.40 -2.38 -0.94
N ALA A 172 6.63 -2.43 -0.40
CA ALA A 172 7.22 -3.66 0.13
C ALA A 172 6.48 -4.14 1.39
N LEU A 173 6.11 -3.22 2.29
CA LEU A 173 5.35 -3.53 3.49
C LEU A 173 3.97 -4.11 3.14
N SER A 174 3.19 -3.40 2.35
CA SER A 174 1.84 -3.83 1.96
C SER A 174 1.84 -5.16 1.18
N SER A 175 2.84 -5.38 0.32
CA SER A 175 3.01 -6.64 -0.41
C SER A 175 3.41 -7.80 0.51
N ALA A 176 4.31 -7.55 1.47
CA ALA A 176 4.72 -8.56 2.45
C ALA A 176 3.55 -8.95 3.37
N ILE A 177 2.71 -7.98 3.78
CA ILE A 177 1.49 -8.26 4.56
C ILE A 177 0.53 -9.12 3.73
N ALA A 178 0.25 -8.74 2.48
CA ALA A 178 -0.65 -9.50 1.61
C ALA A 178 -0.17 -10.95 1.41
N ALA A 179 1.13 -11.15 1.19
CA ALA A 179 1.71 -12.49 1.03
C ALA A 179 1.57 -13.36 2.29
N ARG A 180 1.61 -12.76 3.49
CA ARG A 180 1.43 -13.47 4.76
C ARG A 180 -0.02 -13.80 5.02
N LEU A 181 -0.94 -12.87 4.74
CA LEU A 181 -2.37 -13.12 4.81
C LEU A 181 -2.81 -14.22 3.84
N ALA A 182 -2.22 -14.27 2.64
CA ALA A 182 -2.41 -15.36 1.67
C ALA A 182 -2.00 -16.74 2.21
N ARG A 183 -1.07 -16.79 3.18
CA ARG A 183 -0.63 -18.02 3.85
C ARG A 183 -1.48 -18.35 5.09
N GLY A 184 -2.53 -17.58 5.38
CA GLY A 184 -3.43 -17.77 6.52
C GLY A 184 -2.88 -17.27 7.85
N GLU A 185 -1.82 -16.43 7.85
CA GLU A 185 -1.34 -15.80 9.08
C GLU A 185 -2.40 -14.80 9.60
N ASP A 186 -2.52 -14.68 10.91
CA ASP A 186 -3.37 -13.64 11.50
C ASP A 186 -2.83 -12.23 11.19
N LEU A 187 -3.73 -11.23 11.23
CA LEU A 187 -3.42 -9.88 10.79
C LEU A 187 -2.25 -9.26 11.56
N LEU A 188 -2.24 -9.38 12.90
CA LEU A 188 -1.20 -8.77 13.72
C LEU A 188 0.16 -9.39 13.45
N ALA A 189 0.25 -10.72 13.42
CA ALA A 189 1.47 -11.44 13.11
C ALA A 189 1.97 -11.11 11.69
N ALA A 190 1.06 -11.03 10.70
CA ALA A 190 1.38 -10.65 9.33
C ALA A 190 2.01 -9.25 9.27
N VAL A 191 1.40 -8.26 9.96
CA VAL A 191 1.91 -6.88 10.00
C VAL A 191 3.27 -6.80 10.68
N GLU A 192 3.43 -7.39 11.88
CA GLU A 192 4.69 -7.37 12.62
C GLU A 192 5.84 -8.03 11.85
N ARG A 193 5.58 -9.18 11.24
CA ARG A 193 6.61 -9.90 10.46
C ARG A 193 6.96 -9.13 9.17
N ALA A 194 5.98 -8.51 8.52
CA ALA A 194 6.22 -7.67 7.35
C ALA A 194 7.02 -6.41 7.72
N LYS A 195 6.73 -5.77 8.87
CA LYS A 195 7.50 -4.64 9.38
C LYS A 195 8.96 -5.03 9.59
N ARG A 196 9.22 -6.12 10.31
CA ARG A 196 10.60 -6.65 10.51
C ARG A 196 11.31 -6.99 9.21
N PHE A 197 10.58 -7.52 8.21
CA PHE A 197 11.13 -7.79 6.88
C PHE A 197 11.58 -6.51 6.20
N VAL A 198 10.74 -5.47 6.19
CA VAL A 198 11.08 -4.18 5.56
C VAL A 198 12.20 -3.47 6.30
N GLU A 199 12.24 -3.50 7.63
CA GLU A 199 13.34 -2.94 8.44
C GLU A 199 14.69 -3.58 8.07
N ARG A 200 14.74 -4.90 7.90
CA ARG A 200 15.95 -5.60 7.43
C ARG A 200 16.32 -5.20 6.00
N ALA A 201 15.33 -5.03 5.11
CA ALA A 201 15.57 -4.60 3.74
C ALA A 201 16.08 -3.15 3.66
N ILE A 202 15.59 -2.25 4.53
CA ILE A 202 16.08 -0.88 4.68
C ILE A 202 17.52 -0.87 5.19
N ALA A 203 17.85 -1.66 6.23
CA ALA A 203 19.20 -1.73 6.78
C ALA A 203 20.24 -2.18 5.73
N ARG A 204 19.81 -2.92 4.72
CA ARG A 204 20.65 -3.41 3.60
C ARG A 204 20.46 -2.60 2.31
N ALA A 205 19.75 -1.49 2.36
CA ALA A 205 19.50 -0.67 1.18
C ALA A 205 20.81 -0.16 0.55
N TYR A 206 20.87 -0.18 -0.77
CA TYR A 206 22.06 0.17 -1.54
C TYR A 206 21.82 1.36 -2.48
N ALA A 207 22.89 2.09 -2.77
CA ALA A 207 22.85 3.17 -3.74
C ALA A 207 23.10 2.59 -5.16
N ALA A 208 22.11 2.73 -6.05
CA ALA A 208 22.22 2.37 -7.46
C ALA A 208 22.42 3.62 -8.34
N GLY A 209 22.09 4.80 -7.83
CA GLY A 209 22.21 6.09 -8.49
C GLY A 209 22.46 7.20 -7.48
N SER A 210 22.27 8.45 -7.90
CA SER A 210 22.54 9.63 -7.06
C SER A 210 21.32 10.12 -6.25
N GLY A 211 20.21 9.42 -6.29
CA GLY A 211 18.99 9.74 -5.55
C GLY A 211 18.73 8.77 -4.39
N ALA A 212 17.47 8.42 -4.15
CA ALA A 212 17.06 7.49 -3.11
C ALA A 212 17.74 6.11 -3.27
N ARG A 213 18.04 5.48 -2.15
CA ARG A 213 18.53 4.10 -2.11
C ARG A 213 17.41 3.11 -2.49
N LEU A 214 17.81 1.94 -2.97
CA LEU A 214 16.88 0.86 -3.29
C LEU A 214 16.89 -0.19 -2.18
N LEU A 215 15.72 -0.74 -1.88
CA LEU A 215 15.57 -1.87 -0.96
C LEU A 215 16.34 -3.09 -1.47
N ARG A 216 16.98 -3.82 -0.57
CA ARG A 216 17.49 -5.16 -0.86
C ARG A 216 16.48 -6.18 -0.30
N LEU A 217 15.61 -6.65 -1.19
CA LEU A 217 14.63 -7.69 -0.87
C LEU A 217 15.31 -9.05 -1.08
N GLU A 218 15.61 -9.74 0.03
CA GLU A 218 16.17 -11.11 0.00
C GLU A 218 15.09 -12.09 0.48
N PRO A 219 15.04 -13.31 -0.06
CA PRO A 219 14.18 -14.35 0.48
C PRO A 219 14.44 -14.50 1.98
N VAL A 220 13.39 -14.52 2.77
CA VAL A 220 13.50 -14.85 4.19
C VAL A 220 13.58 -16.35 4.28
N SER A 221 14.72 -16.89 4.69
CA SER A 221 14.76 -18.23 5.25
C SER A 221 13.96 -18.19 6.56
N ASP A 222 12.85 -18.91 6.60
CA ASP A 222 12.01 -19.08 7.78
C ASP A 222 12.78 -19.64 8.97
#